data_cb561f8f2e6fe39786b14b04d826fc06
#
_entry.id   cb561f8f2e6fe39786b14b04d826fc06
#
_cell.length_a   1.000
_cell.length_b   1.000
_cell.length_c   1.000
_cell.angle_alpha   90.00
_cell.angle_beta   90.00
_cell.angle_gamma   90.00
#
_symmetry.space_group_name_H-M   'P 1'
#
loop_
_entity.id
_entity.type
_entity.pdbx_description
1 polymer ?
#
loop_
_entity_poly.entity_id
_entity_poly.type
_entity_poly.pdbx_seq_one_letter_code
_entity_poly.pdbx_strand_id
1 'polypeptide(L)'
;CYYAKAKADRFSVIAEVLMDMYLNPAFDPEEIRKEREVIKEELAMYTDQPSQLVLELLNEVLWPDHPLGRCITGTETTIDSLTPRRLKRFWQRHYVAQNTLIVVVGPLKHRSVVQRLRKHTRHIPSGEPPGCKRVHEDQSKPRLRLQARNPEQLQLAFGIKTCSRHGPHRYGLRILNTLLGENMSSR
;
A
#
# COMPACT_ATOMS: atom_id res chain seq x y z
N CYS A 1 -0.65 4.83 -5.54
CA CYS A 1 -1.17 6.13 -6.00
C CYS A 1 -0.50 6.55 -7.30
N TYR A 2 -1.18 7.38 -8.10
CA TYR A 2 -0.58 8.06 -9.23
C TYR A 2 -0.02 9.40 -8.74
N TYR A 3 1.22 9.68 -9.04
CA TYR A 3 1.90 10.88 -8.55
C TYR A 3 2.72 11.52 -9.67
N ALA A 4 2.67 12.84 -9.77
CA ALA A 4 3.53 13.60 -10.67
C ALA A 4 3.91 14.95 -10.06
N LYS A 5 5.11 15.44 -10.40
CA LYS A 5 5.64 16.73 -9.99
C LYS A 5 6.10 17.50 -11.23
N ALA A 6 5.61 18.72 -11.39
CA ALA A 6 6.05 19.63 -12.45
C ALA A 6 5.80 21.10 -12.09
N LYS A 7 6.15 22.00 -13.02
CA LYS A 7 5.85 23.42 -12.89
C LYS A 7 4.35 23.69 -12.87
N ALA A 8 3.91 24.69 -12.10
CA ALA A 8 2.50 25.03 -11.91
C ALA A 8 1.76 25.36 -13.23
N ASP A 9 2.44 25.93 -14.22
CA ASP A 9 1.90 26.24 -15.54
C ASP A 9 1.54 24.98 -16.33
N ARG A 10 2.14 23.81 -16.00
CA ARG A 10 1.90 22.49 -16.63
C ARG A 10 0.80 21.67 -15.93
N PHE A 11 0.13 22.23 -14.93
CA PHE A 11 -0.89 21.53 -14.16
C PHE A 11 -1.96 20.87 -15.04
N SER A 12 -2.43 21.55 -16.09
CA SER A 12 -3.47 21.00 -16.97
C SER A 12 -3.03 19.73 -17.70
N VAL A 13 -1.78 19.71 -18.19
CA VAL A 13 -1.20 18.55 -18.90
C VAL A 13 -1.05 17.36 -17.95
N ILE A 14 -0.52 17.63 -16.72
CA ILE A 14 -0.37 16.57 -15.73
C ILE A 14 -1.73 16.00 -15.30
N ALA A 15 -2.70 16.89 -15.06
CA ALA A 15 -4.04 16.44 -14.68
C ALA A 15 -4.68 15.58 -15.76
N GLU A 16 -4.51 15.95 -17.04
CA GLU A 16 -5.00 15.16 -18.18
C GLU A 16 -4.34 13.79 -18.22
N VAL A 17 -3.00 13.72 -18.20
CA VAL A 17 -2.25 12.44 -18.24
C VAL A 17 -2.60 11.53 -17.07
N LEU A 18 -2.57 12.05 -15.84
CA LEU A 18 -2.89 11.24 -14.66
C LEU A 18 -4.34 10.74 -14.68
N MET A 19 -5.27 11.57 -15.15
CA MET A 19 -6.67 11.18 -15.25
C MET A 19 -6.90 10.19 -16.38
N ASP A 20 -6.18 10.29 -17.49
CA ASP A 20 -6.23 9.30 -18.57
C ASP A 20 -5.72 7.94 -18.10
N MET A 21 -4.55 7.89 -17.45
CA MET A 21 -4.02 6.66 -16.84
C MET A 21 -5.01 6.04 -15.84
N TYR A 22 -5.71 6.88 -15.08
CA TYR A 22 -6.68 6.44 -14.07
C TYR A 22 -7.97 5.88 -14.70
N LEU A 23 -8.50 6.56 -15.73
CA LEU A 23 -9.79 6.24 -16.35
C LEU A 23 -9.69 5.20 -17.47
N ASN A 24 -8.57 5.15 -18.17
CA ASN A 24 -8.40 4.37 -19.40
C ASN A 24 -7.18 3.43 -19.34
N PRO A 25 -7.03 2.59 -18.29
CA PRO A 25 -5.90 1.66 -18.23
C PRO A 25 -5.98 0.64 -19.35
N ALA A 26 -4.89 0.45 -20.08
CA ALA A 26 -4.86 -0.42 -21.26
C ALA A 26 -4.97 -1.91 -20.91
N PHE A 27 -4.39 -2.35 -19.78
CA PHE A 27 -4.30 -3.76 -19.37
C PHE A 27 -3.79 -4.68 -20.49
N ASP A 28 -2.78 -4.21 -21.21
CA ASP A 28 -2.16 -4.98 -22.30
C ASP A 28 -1.58 -6.30 -21.77
N PRO A 29 -1.91 -7.46 -22.37
CA PRO A 29 -1.47 -8.77 -21.88
C PRO A 29 0.06 -8.94 -21.88
N GLU A 30 0.76 -8.39 -22.89
CA GLU A 30 2.22 -8.51 -22.99
C GLU A 30 2.92 -7.64 -21.94
N GLU A 31 2.43 -6.42 -21.71
CA GLU A 31 2.95 -5.55 -20.66
C GLU A 31 2.68 -6.13 -19.25
N ILE A 32 1.51 -6.72 -19.04
CA ILE A 32 1.21 -7.44 -17.78
C ILE A 32 2.17 -8.62 -17.59
N ARG A 33 2.51 -9.35 -18.66
CA ARG A 33 3.46 -10.47 -18.58
C ARG A 33 4.85 -9.98 -18.19
N LYS A 34 5.34 -8.91 -18.79
CA LYS A 34 6.63 -8.30 -18.46
C LYS A 34 6.65 -7.80 -17.01
N GLU A 35 5.63 -7.08 -16.61
CA GLU A 35 5.52 -6.51 -15.27
C GLU A 35 5.47 -7.60 -14.19
N ARG A 36 4.81 -8.74 -14.46
CA ARG A 36 4.83 -9.88 -13.53
C ARG A 36 6.25 -10.38 -13.25
N GLU A 37 7.11 -10.47 -14.27
CA GLU A 37 8.50 -10.91 -14.08
C GLU A 37 9.28 -9.88 -13.26
N VAL A 38 9.10 -8.57 -13.52
CA VAL A 38 9.70 -7.50 -12.72
C VAL A 38 9.27 -7.58 -11.26
N ILE A 39 7.97 -7.76 -10.99
CA ILE A 39 7.45 -7.87 -9.61
C ILE A 39 7.99 -9.13 -8.90
N LYS A 40 8.19 -10.24 -9.62
CA LYS A 40 8.81 -11.44 -9.05
C LYS A 40 10.27 -11.20 -8.67
N GLU A 41 11.02 -10.48 -9.50
CA GLU A 41 12.40 -10.08 -9.18
C GLU A 41 12.43 -9.16 -7.95
N GLU A 42 11.52 -8.18 -7.86
CA GLU A 42 11.38 -7.36 -6.66
C GLU A 42 11.05 -8.20 -5.42
N LEU A 43 10.12 -9.16 -5.54
CA LEU A 43 9.76 -10.07 -4.45
C LEU A 43 10.97 -10.90 -3.99
N ALA A 44 11.77 -11.40 -4.91
CA ALA A 44 13.01 -12.11 -4.60
C ALA A 44 14.00 -11.21 -3.86
N MET A 45 14.20 -9.98 -4.33
CA MET A 45 15.07 -8.99 -3.65
C MET A 45 14.63 -8.72 -2.21
N TYR A 46 13.32 -8.56 -1.96
CA TYR A 46 12.79 -8.35 -0.60
C TYR A 46 12.97 -9.58 0.28
N THR A 47 12.70 -10.77 -0.27
CA THR A 47 12.88 -12.02 0.48
C THR A 47 14.35 -12.32 0.79
N ASP A 48 15.28 -11.85 -0.01
CA ASP A 48 16.71 -12.03 0.21
C ASP A 48 17.33 -11.03 1.20
N GLN A 49 16.53 -10.05 1.65
CA GLN A 49 16.94 -9.11 2.70
C GLN A 49 16.39 -9.53 4.06
N PRO A 50 17.21 -10.10 4.98
CA PRO A 50 16.73 -10.62 6.26
C PRO A 50 16.04 -9.57 7.13
N SER A 51 16.48 -8.32 7.07
CA SER A 51 15.88 -7.20 7.82
C SER A 51 14.48 -6.83 7.36
N GLN A 52 14.15 -7.05 6.09
CA GLN A 52 12.81 -6.83 5.57
C GLN A 52 11.93 -8.06 5.77
N LEU A 53 12.48 -9.24 5.50
CA LEU A 53 11.76 -10.50 5.67
C LEU A 53 11.27 -10.69 7.12
N VAL A 54 12.07 -10.32 8.12
CA VAL A 54 11.67 -10.45 9.54
C VAL A 54 10.43 -9.62 9.86
N LEU A 55 10.24 -8.45 9.22
CA LEU A 55 9.04 -7.61 9.40
C LEU A 55 7.82 -8.22 8.73
N GLU A 56 7.96 -8.83 7.57
CA GLU A 56 6.88 -9.57 6.91
C GLU A 56 6.42 -10.76 7.77
N LEU A 57 7.38 -11.56 8.27
CA LEU A 57 7.09 -12.67 9.18
C LEU A 57 6.41 -12.19 10.48
N LEU A 58 6.81 -11.03 10.99
CA LEU A 58 6.17 -10.42 12.15
C LEU A 58 4.70 -10.08 11.87
N ASN A 59 4.41 -9.49 10.70
CA ASN A 59 3.04 -9.18 10.30
C ASN A 59 2.17 -10.43 10.18
N GLU A 60 2.69 -11.52 9.59
CA GLU A 60 1.98 -12.81 9.53
C GLU A 60 1.64 -13.35 10.92
N VAL A 61 2.57 -13.23 11.86
CA VAL A 61 2.38 -13.71 13.26
C VAL A 61 1.38 -12.84 14.03
N LEU A 62 1.43 -11.52 13.82
CA LEU A 62 0.53 -10.59 14.48
C LEU A 62 -0.92 -10.73 13.98
N TRP A 63 -1.11 -10.95 12.69
CA TRP A 63 -2.44 -11.02 12.07
C TRP A 63 -2.59 -12.26 11.17
N PRO A 64 -2.54 -13.47 11.73
CA PRO A 64 -2.75 -14.69 10.96
C PRO A 64 -4.16 -14.67 10.34
N ASP A 65 -4.28 -15.16 9.12
CA ASP A 65 -5.54 -15.26 8.37
C ASP A 65 -6.28 -13.92 8.14
N HIS A 66 -5.62 -12.81 8.41
CA HIS A 66 -6.16 -11.47 8.19
C HIS A 66 -5.41 -10.73 7.07
N PRO A 67 -6.08 -9.88 6.27
CA PRO A 67 -5.41 -9.11 5.22
C PRO A 67 -4.22 -8.27 5.68
N LEU A 68 -4.19 -7.80 6.93
CA LEU A 68 -3.06 -7.05 7.50
C LEU A 68 -1.78 -7.88 7.65
N GLY A 69 -1.89 -9.20 7.78
CA GLY A 69 -0.74 -10.10 7.89
C GLY A 69 -0.22 -10.59 6.54
N ARG A 70 -0.83 -10.21 5.44
CA ARG A 70 -0.40 -10.64 4.10
C ARG A 70 0.73 -9.76 3.59
N CYS A 71 1.70 -10.37 2.93
CA CYS A 71 2.68 -9.63 2.15
C CYS A 71 1.97 -8.76 1.09
N ILE A 72 2.31 -7.47 1.05
CA ILE A 72 1.67 -6.51 0.14
C ILE A 72 1.94 -6.85 -1.32
N THR A 73 3.15 -7.30 -1.63
CA THR A 73 3.53 -7.73 -2.99
C THR A 73 2.86 -9.04 -3.39
N GLY A 74 2.37 -9.82 -2.42
CA GLY A 74 1.77 -11.14 -2.64
C GLY A 74 2.82 -12.24 -2.68
N THR A 75 2.51 -13.30 -3.42
CA THR A 75 3.38 -14.45 -3.67
C THR A 75 3.52 -14.68 -5.16
N GLU A 76 4.55 -15.41 -5.60
CA GLU A 76 4.70 -15.78 -7.02
C GLU A 76 3.41 -16.39 -7.59
N THR A 77 2.77 -17.28 -6.84
CA THR A 77 1.50 -17.91 -7.23
C THR A 77 0.38 -16.88 -7.43
N THR A 78 0.28 -15.88 -6.55
CA THR A 78 -0.73 -14.83 -6.69
C THR A 78 -0.42 -13.92 -7.85
N ILE A 79 0.85 -13.56 -8.08
CA ILE A 79 1.31 -12.74 -9.20
C ILE A 79 1.01 -13.46 -10.53
N ASP A 80 1.35 -14.75 -10.65
CA ASP A 80 1.06 -15.55 -11.85
C ASP A 80 -0.42 -15.67 -12.15
N SER A 81 -1.25 -15.64 -11.13
CA SER A 81 -2.71 -15.71 -11.27
C SER A 81 -3.34 -14.41 -11.81
N LEU A 82 -2.60 -13.28 -11.86
CA LEU A 82 -3.11 -12.01 -12.35
C LEU A 82 -3.27 -12.05 -13.88
N THR A 83 -4.50 -11.91 -14.32
CA THR A 83 -4.85 -11.82 -15.74
C THR A 83 -5.43 -10.44 -16.06
N PRO A 84 -5.41 -9.97 -17.32
CA PRO A 84 -6.06 -8.72 -17.72
C PRO A 84 -7.50 -8.62 -17.23
N ARG A 85 -8.25 -9.72 -17.30
CA ARG A 85 -9.63 -9.80 -16.81
C ARG A 85 -9.74 -9.58 -15.29
N ARG A 86 -8.82 -10.14 -14.50
CA ARG A 86 -8.80 -9.98 -13.03
C ARG A 86 -8.43 -8.54 -12.66
N LEU A 87 -7.42 -7.96 -13.32
CA LEU A 87 -7.01 -6.59 -13.11
C LEU A 87 -8.11 -5.60 -13.50
N LYS A 88 -8.77 -5.79 -14.65
CA LYS A 88 -9.90 -4.98 -15.07
C LYS A 88 -11.07 -5.04 -14.07
N ARG A 89 -11.39 -6.23 -13.54
CA ARG A 89 -12.42 -6.40 -12.51
C ARG A 89 -12.05 -5.69 -11.21
N PHE A 90 -10.78 -5.78 -10.79
CA PHE A 90 -10.28 -5.06 -9.63
C PHE A 90 -10.41 -3.55 -9.84
N TRP A 91 -9.95 -3.04 -10.98
CA TRP A 91 -10.06 -1.64 -11.34
C TRP A 91 -11.52 -1.16 -11.32
N GLN A 92 -12.44 -1.84 -11.98
CA GLN A 92 -13.86 -1.49 -11.99
C GLN A 92 -14.49 -1.43 -10.58
N ARG A 93 -14.03 -2.28 -9.67
CA ARG A 93 -14.56 -2.35 -8.30
C ARG A 93 -13.98 -1.28 -7.38
N HIS A 94 -12.74 -0.89 -7.58
CA HIS A 94 -12.00 -0.04 -6.63
C HIS A 94 -11.82 1.40 -7.12
N TYR A 95 -11.86 1.64 -8.43
CA TYR A 95 -11.64 2.95 -9.04
C TYR A 95 -12.96 3.68 -9.24
N VAL A 96 -13.58 4.04 -8.13
CA VAL A 96 -14.88 4.70 -8.06
C VAL A 96 -14.77 6.05 -7.36
N ALA A 97 -15.71 6.96 -7.60
CA ALA A 97 -15.64 8.33 -7.10
C ALA A 97 -15.51 8.39 -5.57
N GLN A 98 -16.25 7.55 -4.85
CA GLN A 98 -16.22 7.50 -3.39
C GLN A 98 -14.91 6.97 -2.80
N ASN A 99 -14.08 6.31 -3.60
CA ASN A 99 -12.77 5.77 -3.22
C ASN A 99 -11.60 6.57 -3.83
N THR A 100 -11.88 7.72 -4.44
CA THR A 100 -10.87 8.52 -5.14
C THR A 100 -10.60 9.81 -4.40
N LEU A 101 -9.34 10.06 -4.07
CA LEU A 101 -8.88 11.30 -3.49
C LEU A 101 -7.84 11.95 -4.41
N ILE A 102 -8.08 13.21 -4.77
CA ILE A 102 -7.13 14.00 -5.57
C ILE A 102 -6.54 15.09 -4.68
N VAL A 103 -5.22 15.09 -4.55
CA VAL A 103 -4.48 16.10 -3.77
C VAL A 103 -3.57 16.88 -4.70
N VAL A 104 -3.64 18.21 -4.62
CA VAL A 104 -2.80 19.12 -5.40
C VAL A 104 -2.15 20.11 -4.46
N VAL A 105 -0.82 20.20 -4.51
CA VAL A 105 -0.03 21.12 -3.70
C VAL A 105 0.82 22.00 -4.66
N GLY A 106 0.73 23.30 -4.51
CA GLY A 106 1.49 24.25 -5.35
C GLY A 106 0.89 25.65 -5.36
N PRO A 107 1.54 26.59 -6.05
CA PRO A 107 1.06 27.98 -6.18
C PRO A 107 -0.12 28.07 -7.18
N LEU A 108 -1.23 27.43 -6.87
CA LEU A 108 -2.42 27.35 -7.71
C LEU A 108 -3.66 27.82 -6.94
N LYS A 109 -4.59 28.47 -7.63
CA LYS A 109 -5.86 28.87 -7.04
C LYS A 109 -6.79 27.64 -6.95
N HIS A 110 -7.28 27.31 -5.77
CA HIS A 110 -8.15 26.14 -5.51
C HIS A 110 -9.33 26.06 -6.50
N ARG A 111 -10.05 27.18 -6.70
CA ARG A 111 -11.19 27.24 -7.63
C ARG A 111 -10.83 26.84 -9.06
N SER A 112 -9.65 27.27 -9.53
CA SER A 112 -9.14 26.92 -10.87
C SER A 112 -8.79 25.43 -10.97
N VAL A 113 -8.17 24.87 -9.92
CA VAL A 113 -7.87 23.44 -9.84
C VAL A 113 -9.15 22.60 -9.93
N VAL A 114 -10.13 22.91 -9.08
CA VAL A 114 -11.42 22.22 -9.07
C VAL A 114 -12.13 22.31 -10.42
N GLN A 115 -12.17 23.50 -11.03
CA GLN A 115 -12.82 23.67 -12.33
C GLN A 115 -12.17 22.84 -13.44
N ARG A 116 -10.84 22.75 -13.44
CA ARG A 116 -10.10 21.93 -14.43
C ARG A 116 -10.31 20.44 -14.20
N LEU A 117 -10.24 19.99 -12.95
CA LEU A 117 -10.44 18.58 -12.62
C LEU A 117 -11.88 18.09 -12.87
N ARG A 118 -12.89 18.95 -12.70
CA ARG A 118 -14.30 18.59 -12.96
C ARG A 118 -14.54 17.98 -14.34
N LYS A 119 -13.78 18.42 -15.36
CA LYS A 119 -13.91 17.89 -16.73
C LYS A 119 -13.58 16.40 -16.81
N HIS A 120 -12.61 15.96 -16.01
CA HIS A 120 -12.13 14.58 -15.97
C HIS A 120 -12.89 13.74 -14.96
N THR A 121 -13.12 14.27 -13.76
CA THR A 121 -13.71 13.52 -12.64
C THR A 121 -15.17 13.14 -12.86
N ARG A 122 -15.92 13.86 -13.73
CA ARG A 122 -17.30 13.48 -14.09
C ARG A 122 -17.43 12.11 -14.75
N HIS A 123 -16.34 11.57 -15.26
CA HIS A 123 -16.29 10.26 -15.91
C HIS A 123 -15.91 9.12 -14.94
N ILE A 124 -15.55 9.46 -13.69
CA ILE A 124 -15.32 8.45 -12.67
C ILE A 124 -16.66 7.80 -12.29
N PRO A 125 -16.80 6.49 -12.40
CA PRO A 125 -18.04 5.82 -12.04
C PRO A 125 -18.36 6.00 -10.56
N SER A 126 -19.62 6.15 -10.23
CA SER A 126 -20.09 6.07 -8.84
C SER A 126 -20.10 4.63 -8.36
N GLY A 127 -19.80 4.41 -7.10
CA GLY A 127 -19.83 3.08 -6.50
C GLY A 127 -19.30 3.10 -5.07
N GLU A 128 -19.76 2.16 -4.26
CA GLU A 128 -19.24 1.99 -2.91
C GLU A 128 -17.91 1.22 -2.96
N PRO A 129 -16.85 1.73 -2.29
CA PRO A 129 -15.60 0.99 -2.18
C PRO A 129 -15.81 -0.26 -1.32
N PRO A 130 -15.05 -1.33 -1.57
CA PRO A 130 -15.07 -2.48 -0.69
C PRO A 130 -14.68 -2.08 0.73
N GLY A 131 -15.46 -2.54 1.70
CA GLY A 131 -15.17 -2.30 3.12
C GLY A 131 -13.87 -2.98 3.57
N CYS A 132 -13.28 -2.45 4.64
CA CYS A 132 -12.14 -3.09 5.29
C CYS A 132 -12.63 -4.19 6.24
N LYS A 133 -11.96 -5.35 6.23
CA LYS A 133 -12.21 -6.41 7.21
C LYS A 133 -11.77 -5.89 8.59
N ARG A 134 -12.65 -6.01 9.58
CA ARG A 134 -12.31 -5.65 10.98
C ARG A 134 -11.32 -6.65 11.54
N VAL A 135 -10.37 -6.14 12.33
CA VAL A 135 -9.46 -6.97 13.12
C VAL A 135 -10.21 -7.49 14.33
N HIS A 136 -10.13 -8.80 14.57
CA HIS A 136 -10.53 -9.40 15.83
C HIS A 136 -9.26 -9.76 16.61
N GLU A 137 -9.21 -9.34 17.84
CA GLU A 137 -8.08 -9.61 18.74
C GLU A 137 -8.44 -10.78 19.65
N ASP A 138 -7.88 -11.95 19.34
CA ASP A 138 -8.11 -13.19 20.06
C ASP A 138 -6.81 -13.85 20.55
N GLN A 139 -5.70 -13.09 20.49
CA GLN A 139 -4.40 -13.61 20.88
C GLN A 139 -4.32 -13.76 22.41
N SER A 140 -4.30 -14.99 22.89
CA SER A 140 -4.18 -15.35 24.33
C SER A 140 -2.77 -15.82 24.73
N LYS A 141 -1.91 -16.12 23.76
CA LYS A 141 -0.55 -16.63 23.97
C LYS A 141 0.45 -15.97 23.03
N PRO A 142 1.74 -15.85 23.44
CA PRO A 142 2.79 -15.44 22.54
C PRO A 142 2.84 -16.35 21.29
N ARG A 143 3.13 -15.77 20.13
CA ARG A 143 3.34 -16.50 18.89
C ARG A 143 4.79 -16.30 18.45
N LEU A 144 5.39 -17.34 17.92
CA LEU A 144 6.77 -17.33 17.42
C LEU A 144 6.81 -17.88 16.00
N ARG A 145 7.55 -17.21 15.16
CA ARG A 145 7.91 -17.69 13.81
C ARG A 145 9.43 -17.68 13.67
N LEU A 146 9.99 -18.82 13.31
CA LEU A 146 11.41 -18.96 13.04
C LEU A 146 11.58 -19.28 11.54
N GLN A 147 12.49 -18.56 10.91
CA GLN A 147 12.89 -18.80 9.53
C GLN A 147 14.39 -19.07 9.52
N ALA A 148 14.76 -20.33 9.32
CA ALA A 148 16.16 -20.70 9.17
C ALA A 148 16.67 -20.29 7.78
N ARG A 149 17.73 -19.52 7.75
CA ARG A 149 18.53 -19.19 6.59
C ARG A 149 20.01 -19.23 7.01
N ASN A 150 20.91 -19.01 6.10
CA ASN A 150 22.35 -18.96 6.40
C ASN A 150 22.92 -17.53 6.25
N PRO A 151 22.36 -16.52 6.98
CA PRO A 151 22.85 -15.15 6.97
C PRO A 151 24.02 -14.99 7.94
N GLU A 152 24.84 -13.98 7.71
CA GLU A 152 25.90 -13.58 8.63
C GLU A 152 25.36 -13.00 9.97
N GLN A 153 24.13 -12.50 9.97
CA GLN A 153 23.51 -11.84 11.11
C GLN A 153 22.11 -12.41 11.40
N LEU A 154 21.80 -12.56 12.69
CA LEU A 154 20.46 -12.86 13.16
C LEU A 154 19.60 -11.59 13.11
N GLN A 155 18.41 -11.68 12.53
CA GLN A 155 17.39 -10.63 12.59
C GLN A 155 16.27 -11.06 13.55
N LEU A 156 15.92 -10.18 14.46
CA LEU A 156 14.89 -10.40 15.45
C LEU A 156 13.90 -9.24 15.46
N ALA A 157 12.61 -9.52 15.36
CA ALA A 157 11.56 -8.53 15.49
C ALA A 157 10.54 -8.94 16.56
N PHE A 158 10.13 -7.98 17.36
CA PHE A 158 9.05 -8.12 18.34
C PHE A 158 7.87 -7.24 17.97
N GLY A 159 6.67 -7.78 18.04
CA GLY A 159 5.44 -7.04 17.83
C GLY A 159 4.49 -7.19 19.00
N ILE A 160 3.97 -6.06 19.45
CA ILE A 160 2.96 -5.98 20.51
C ILE A 160 1.74 -5.27 19.93
N LYS A 161 0.57 -5.90 20.01
CA LYS A 161 -0.69 -5.25 19.62
C LYS A 161 -1.02 -4.14 20.61
N THR A 162 -1.42 -3.00 20.07
CA THR A 162 -1.68 -1.79 20.86
C THR A 162 -2.98 -1.14 20.43
N CYS A 163 -3.23 0.09 20.88
CA CYS A 163 -4.42 0.84 20.48
C CYS A 163 -4.45 1.19 18.99
N SER A 164 -5.65 1.42 18.46
CA SER A 164 -5.85 1.92 17.12
C SER A 164 -5.10 3.25 16.90
N ARG A 165 -4.62 3.49 15.68
CA ARG A 165 -4.05 4.79 15.26
C ARG A 165 -4.99 5.98 15.47
N HIS A 166 -6.28 5.74 15.66
CA HIS A 166 -7.31 6.74 15.98
C HIS A 166 -7.66 6.77 17.47
N GLY A 167 -7.05 5.89 18.28
CA GLY A 167 -7.31 5.81 19.72
C GLY A 167 -6.74 7.00 20.47
N PRO A 168 -7.28 7.31 21.68
CA PRO A 168 -6.84 8.44 22.49
C PRO A 168 -5.39 8.29 22.98
N HIS A 169 -4.91 7.08 23.15
CA HIS A 169 -3.57 6.77 23.67
C HIS A 169 -2.46 6.78 22.61
N ARG A 170 -2.77 7.07 21.33
CA ARG A 170 -1.80 7.03 20.23
C ARG A 170 -0.55 7.90 20.45
N TYR A 171 -0.72 9.08 21.05
CA TYR A 171 0.41 9.98 21.30
C TYR A 171 1.31 9.50 22.43
N GLY A 172 0.74 8.96 23.51
CA GLY A 172 1.50 8.33 24.58
C GLY A 172 2.27 7.11 24.09
N LEU A 173 1.64 6.28 23.24
CA LEU A 173 2.31 5.15 22.60
C LEU A 173 3.48 5.61 21.70
N ARG A 174 3.33 6.70 20.96
CA ARG A 174 4.41 7.23 20.13
C ARG A 174 5.60 7.70 20.97
N ILE A 175 5.35 8.38 22.09
CA ILE A 175 6.41 8.77 23.03
C ILE A 175 7.12 7.53 23.58
N LEU A 176 6.37 6.52 24.01
CA LEU A 176 6.93 5.25 24.47
C LEU A 176 7.81 4.59 23.41
N ASN A 177 7.35 4.53 22.17
CA ASN A 177 8.13 3.97 21.06
C ASN A 177 9.45 4.73 20.83
N THR A 178 9.41 6.06 20.91
CA THR A 178 10.62 6.89 20.80
C THR A 178 11.60 6.62 21.93
N LEU A 179 11.11 6.43 23.15
CA LEU A 179 11.97 6.09 24.30
C LEU A 179 12.62 4.71 24.18
N LEU A 180 11.92 3.74 23.59
CA LEU A 180 12.36 2.34 23.52
C LEU A 180 13.29 2.04 22.36
N GLY A 181 13.18 2.72 21.22
CA GLY A 181 13.97 2.29 20.07
C GLY A 181 13.97 3.14 18.80
N GLU A 182 13.37 4.32 18.81
CA GLU A 182 13.29 5.14 17.59
C GLU A 182 14.56 5.97 17.35
N ASN A 183 15.35 6.27 18.38
CA ASN A 183 16.54 7.10 18.33
C ASN A 183 17.81 6.33 18.74
N MET A 184 18.97 6.80 18.26
CA MET A 184 20.28 6.26 18.69
C MET A 184 20.52 6.42 20.19
N SER A 185 19.86 7.35 20.87
CA SER A 185 19.89 7.56 22.32
C SER A 185 18.78 6.82 23.08
N SER A 186 17.99 6.00 22.40
CA SER A 186 16.97 5.17 23.03
C SER A 186 17.58 4.09 23.93
N ARG A 187 16.84 3.65 24.94
CA ARG A 187 17.31 2.62 25.91
C ARG A 187 17.12 1.23 25.38
#